data_202d7929f4cec8b37a78390fb45d0400
#
_entry.id   202d7929f4cec8b37a78390fb45d0400
#
_cell.length_a   1.000
_cell.length_b   1.000
_cell.length_c   1.000
_cell.angle_alpha   90.00
_cell.angle_beta   90.00
_cell.angle_gamma   90.00
#
_symmetry.space_group_name_H-M   'P 1'
#
loop_
_entity.id
_entity.type
_entity.pdbx_description
1 polymer ?
#
loop_
_entity_poly.entity_id
_entity_poly.type
_entity_poly.pdbx_seq_one_letter_code
_entity_poly.pdbx_strand_id
1 'polypeptide(L)'
;MPYEKIGKNEPVCIADEVPFEIPESWEWVRLGKIVYNRGQMKPIDDFCYIDIGSIDNKNQKLNDEEFIVTADKAPSRARKIVAIGDILYSTVRPYLHNMCIVNRSFSHQPIASTGFAALTCHTGFYNKFLFYYLMSPDFDAYANSTDNAKGVAYPAINDTKLYRALIPVPPEEEQKRIIKRLKKVLPYVDTYSITYSETESLNNAFPDRIKKSILQYAVQGKLVPQN
;
A
#
# COMPACT_ATOMS: atom_id res chain seq x y z
N MET A 1 28.98 -8.02 3.77
CA MET A 1 27.96 -8.08 4.84
C MET A 1 27.53 -6.66 5.16
N PRO A 2 26.23 -6.38 5.29
CA PRO A 2 25.74 -5.05 5.64
C PRO A 2 25.95 -4.74 7.12
N TYR A 3 26.43 -3.54 7.42
CA TYR A 3 26.63 -3.03 8.78
C TYR A 3 25.92 -1.68 8.94
N GLU A 4 25.28 -1.47 10.08
CA GLU A 4 24.72 -0.20 10.48
C GLU A 4 25.59 0.47 11.55
N LYS A 5 25.91 1.76 11.36
CA LYS A 5 26.58 2.57 12.35
C LYS A 5 25.68 3.70 12.83
N ILE A 6 25.36 3.72 14.11
CA ILE A 6 24.53 4.75 14.71
C ILE A 6 25.41 5.65 15.59
N GLY A 7 25.64 6.87 15.14
CA GLY A 7 26.45 7.86 15.86
C GLY A 7 27.90 7.42 16.04
N LYS A 8 28.37 7.41 17.32
CA LYS A 8 29.75 7.02 17.69
C LYS A 8 29.89 5.54 18.07
N ASN A 9 28.79 4.78 18.01
CA ASN A 9 28.80 3.36 18.40
C ASN A 9 29.57 2.51 17.39
N GLU A 10 30.01 1.34 17.81
CA GLU A 10 30.59 0.34 16.93
C GLU A 10 29.56 -0.11 15.87
N PRO A 11 30.01 -0.38 14.63
CA PRO A 11 29.12 -0.89 13.59
C PRO A 11 28.51 -2.24 13.99
N VAL A 12 27.21 -2.40 13.84
CA VAL A 12 26.47 -3.65 14.09
C VAL A 12 26.13 -4.32 12.77
N CYS A 13 26.35 -5.61 12.67
CA CYS A 13 25.93 -6.40 11.51
C CYS A 13 24.40 -6.45 11.48
N ILE A 14 23.81 -6.11 10.33
CA ILE A 14 22.36 -6.14 10.09
C ILE A 14 21.98 -7.16 9.01
N ALA A 15 22.84 -8.14 8.73
CA ALA A 15 22.62 -9.13 7.69
C ALA A 15 21.30 -9.90 7.88
N ASP A 16 20.93 -10.19 9.12
CA ASP A 16 19.69 -10.91 9.45
C ASP A 16 18.43 -10.04 9.32
N GLU A 17 18.58 -8.71 9.23
CA GLU A 17 17.48 -7.76 9.03
C GLU A 17 17.25 -7.44 7.54
N VAL A 18 18.21 -7.74 6.67
CA VAL A 18 18.16 -7.43 5.24
C VAL A 18 17.30 -8.47 4.51
N PRO A 19 16.18 -8.08 3.88
CA PRO A 19 15.25 -9.03 3.29
C PRO A 19 15.75 -9.66 1.97
N PHE A 20 16.60 -8.95 1.21
CA PHE A 20 17.15 -9.44 -0.07
C PHE A 20 18.43 -8.69 -0.44
N GLU A 21 19.15 -9.20 -1.42
CA GLU A 21 20.34 -8.55 -1.97
C GLU A 21 19.95 -7.37 -2.88
N ILE A 22 20.71 -6.27 -2.78
CA ILE A 22 20.54 -5.07 -3.61
C ILE A 22 21.77 -4.82 -4.47
N PRO A 23 21.65 -4.12 -5.61
CA PRO A 23 22.81 -3.72 -6.44
C PRO A 23 23.83 -2.92 -5.61
N GLU A 24 25.10 -2.98 -5.99
CA GLU A 24 26.20 -2.27 -5.31
C GLU A 24 26.01 -0.74 -5.25
N SER A 25 25.25 -0.17 -6.19
CA SER A 25 24.91 1.25 -6.25
C SER A 25 23.78 1.65 -5.31
N TRP A 26 23.15 0.70 -4.60
CA TRP A 26 22.03 0.95 -3.69
C TRP A 26 22.49 0.83 -2.23
N GLU A 27 21.74 1.44 -1.35
CA GLU A 27 21.99 1.36 0.09
C GLU A 27 20.73 0.96 0.84
N TRP A 28 20.90 0.21 1.94
CA TRP A 28 19.83 -0.02 2.91
C TRP A 28 19.81 1.11 3.93
N VAL A 29 18.68 1.79 4.06
CA VAL A 29 18.52 2.94 4.97
C VAL A 29 17.27 2.75 5.84
N ARG A 30 17.33 3.11 7.10
CA ARG A 30 16.14 3.10 7.99
C ARG A 30 15.11 4.11 7.49
N LEU A 31 13.82 3.73 7.47
CA LEU A 31 12.73 4.60 7.03
C LEU A 31 12.78 5.97 7.70
N GLY A 32 13.03 6.01 9.02
CA GLY A 32 13.13 7.27 9.77
C GLY A 32 14.26 8.20 9.38
N LYS A 33 15.15 7.79 8.46
CA LYS A 33 16.21 8.64 7.90
C LYS A 33 15.86 9.26 6.54
N ILE A 34 14.87 8.69 5.85
CA ILE A 34 14.44 9.16 4.52
C ILE A 34 13.09 9.86 4.55
N VAL A 35 12.37 9.79 5.68
CA VAL A 35 11.10 10.48 5.88
C VAL A 35 11.07 11.23 7.21
N TYR A 36 10.17 12.21 7.30
CA TYR A 36 9.78 12.87 8.53
C TYR A 36 8.25 12.94 8.60
N ASN A 37 7.69 13.25 9.77
CA ASN A 37 6.29 13.61 9.94
C ASN A 37 6.17 15.12 10.18
N ARG A 38 5.06 15.70 9.76
CA ARG A 38 4.79 17.15 9.93
C ARG A 38 4.31 17.51 11.33
N GLY A 39 4.25 16.53 12.23
CA GLY A 39 3.73 16.70 13.58
C GLY A 39 2.23 16.47 13.70
N GLN A 40 1.70 16.93 14.82
CA GLN A 40 0.28 16.80 15.16
C GLN A 40 -0.28 18.14 15.61
N MET A 41 -1.56 18.37 15.32
CA MET A 41 -2.31 19.52 15.80
C MET A 41 -3.74 19.13 16.16
N LYS A 42 -4.34 19.89 17.06
CA LYS A 42 -5.79 19.85 17.25
C LYS A 42 -6.42 20.80 16.24
N PRO A 43 -7.45 20.39 15.46
CA PRO A 43 -8.17 21.32 14.59
C PRO A 43 -8.73 22.51 15.39
N ILE A 44 -8.59 23.70 14.87
CA ILE A 44 -9.11 24.95 15.45
C ILE A 44 -10.22 25.57 14.59
N ASP A 45 -10.24 25.22 13.29
CA ASP A 45 -11.24 25.63 12.31
C ASP A 45 -11.81 24.37 11.62
N ASP A 46 -12.74 24.56 10.70
CA ASP A 46 -13.24 23.51 9.81
C ASP A 46 -12.08 22.89 9.02
N PHE A 47 -12.07 21.59 8.92
CA PHE A 47 -10.95 20.86 8.32
C PHE A 47 -11.44 19.67 7.48
N CYS A 48 -10.62 19.25 6.53
CA CYS A 48 -10.85 18.02 5.78
C CYS A 48 -10.27 16.83 6.58
N TYR A 49 -11.15 15.97 7.10
CA TYR A 49 -10.75 14.80 7.88
C TYR A 49 -10.45 13.62 6.97
N ILE A 50 -9.29 13.02 7.14
CA ILE A 50 -8.86 11.82 6.42
C ILE A 50 -8.72 10.68 7.41
N ASP A 51 -9.63 9.71 7.34
CA ASP A 51 -9.57 8.47 8.09
C ASP A 51 -9.44 7.25 7.15
N ILE A 52 -9.48 6.04 7.71
CA ILE A 52 -9.34 4.80 6.93
C ILE A 52 -10.45 4.69 5.87
N GLY A 53 -11.68 5.16 6.17
CA GLY A 53 -12.80 5.17 5.21
C GLY A 53 -12.61 6.13 4.05
N SER A 54 -11.69 7.10 4.18
CA SER A 54 -11.36 8.05 3.11
C SER A 54 -10.45 7.45 2.03
N ILE A 55 -10.01 6.19 2.19
CA ILE A 55 -9.08 5.54 1.25
C ILE A 55 -9.77 4.39 0.52
N ASP A 56 -9.74 4.43 -0.80
CA ASP A 56 -9.98 3.27 -1.65
C ASP A 56 -8.74 2.36 -1.59
N ASN A 57 -8.82 1.31 -0.79
CA ASN A 57 -7.71 0.38 -0.59
C ASN A 57 -7.49 -0.60 -1.76
N LYS A 58 -8.39 -0.65 -2.73
CA LYS A 58 -8.19 -1.44 -3.96
C LYS A 58 -7.28 -0.71 -4.95
N ASN A 59 -7.44 0.62 -5.01
CA ASN A 59 -6.68 1.47 -5.91
C ASN A 59 -5.61 2.30 -5.20
N GLN A 60 -5.50 2.19 -3.88
CA GLN A 60 -4.59 2.97 -3.02
C GLN A 60 -4.67 4.48 -3.29
N LYS A 61 -5.89 5.00 -3.30
CA LYS A 61 -6.18 6.42 -3.58
C LYS A 61 -7.08 7.01 -2.51
N LEU A 62 -7.02 8.33 -2.36
CA LEU A 62 -8.05 9.08 -1.64
C LEU A 62 -9.35 9.03 -2.44
N ASN A 63 -10.47 8.86 -1.75
CA ASN A 63 -11.80 9.02 -2.32
C ASN A 63 -11.96 10.45 -2.86
N ASP A 64 -12.75 10.61 -3.91
CA ASP A 64 -12.94 11.92 -4.56
C ASP A 64 -13.65 12.92 -3.65
N GLU A 65 -14.53 12.46 -2.77
CA GLU A 65 -15.27 13.28 -1.82
C GLU A 65 -14.40 13.70 -0.63
N GLU A 66 -14.54 14.95 -0.22
CA GLU A 66 -13.92 15.49 0.99
C GLU A 66 -14.87 15.35 2.18
N PHE A 67 -14.38 14.85 3.29
CA PHE A 67 -15.13 14.80 4.54
C PHE A 67 -14.77 16.01 5.41
N ILE A 68 -15.59 17.07 5.33
CA ILE A 68 -15.38 18.30 6.08
C ILE A 68 -16.03 18.16 7.46
N VAL A 69 -15.26 18.48 8.50
CA VAL A 69 -15.67 18.39 9.90
C VAL A 69 -15.39 19.73 10.60
N THR A 70 -16.34 20.20 11.38
CA THR A 70 -16.17 21.41 12.21
C THR A 70 -15.28 21.11 13.41
N ALA A 71 -14.51 22.09 13.86
CA ALA A 71 -13.53 21.91 14.95
C ALA A 71 -14.15 21.38 16.26
N ASP A 72 -15.40 21.78 16.58
CA ASP A 72 -16.13 21.33 17.77
C ASP A 72 -16.53 19.85 17.71
N LYS A 73 -16.70 19.29 16.50
CA LYS A 73 -17.03 17.88 16.25
C LYS A 73 -15.81 17.02 15.89
N ALA A 74 -14.60 17.57 16.00
CA ALA A 74 -13.39 16.88 15.61
C ALA A 74 -13.20 15.59 16.39
N PRO A 75 -13.05 14.43 15.71
CA PRO A 75 -12.72 13.17 16.35
C PRO A 75 -11.40 13.30 17.13
N SER A 76 -11.29 12.63 18.28
CA SER A 76 -10.08 12.63 19.09
C SER A 76 -8.82 12.20 18.33
N ARG A 77 -9.00 11.40 17.29
CA ARG A 77 -7.94 10.89 16.40
C ARG A 77 -7.55 11.86 15.27
N ALA A 78 -8.29 12.92 15.02
CA ALA A 78 -7.94 13.92 14.01
C ALA A 78 -6.77 14.78 14.49
N ARG A 79 -5.53 14.37 14.15
CA ARG A 79 -4.31 15.00 14.70
C ARG A 79 -3.17 15.14 13.70
N LYS A 80 -3.00 14.22 12.76
CA LYS A 80 -1.82 14.17 11.88
C LYS A 80 -1.90 15.25 10.82
N ILE A 81 -0.93 16.16 10.80
CA ILE A 81 -0.79 17.18 9.74
C ILE A 81 -0.32 16.48 8.48
N VAL A 82 -0.98 16.78 7.35
CA VAL A 82 -0.64 16.21 6.04
C VAL A 82 -0.62 17.29 4.96
N ALA A 83 0.14 17.05 3.92
CA ALA A 83 0.24 17.92 2.75
C ALA A 83 0.35 17.10 1.45
N ILE A 84 0.21 17.77 0.32
CA ILE A 84 0.41 17.15 -1.00
C ILE A 84 1.80 16.52 -1.06
N GLY A 85 1.86 15.27 -1.53
CA GLY A 85 3.08 14.49 -1.66
C GLY A 85 3.35 13.57 -0.47
N ASP A 86 2.67 13.74 0.66
CA ASP A 86 2.81 12.83 1.80
C ASP A 86 2.21 11.45 1.49
N ILE A 87 2.79 10.42 2.05
CA ILE A 87 2.24 9.07 2.03
C ILE A 87 1.48 8.87 3.36
N LEU A 88 0.21 8.51 3.26
CA LEU A 88 -0.57 8.03 4.38
C LEU A 88 -0.51 6.51 4.40
N TYR A 89 0.08 5.95 5.44
CA TYR A 89 0.21 4.50 5.64
C TYR A 89 -0.56 4.09 6.89
N SER A 90 -1.58 3.21 6.74
CA SER A 90 -2.32 2.71 7.88
C SER A 90 -1.45 1.83 8.76
N THR A 91 -1.29 2.20 10.03
CA THR A 91 -0.56 1.41 11.02
C THR A 91 -1.41 0.29 11.62
N VAL A 92 -2.72 0.29 11.35
CA VAL A 92 -3.67 -0.73 11.78
C VAL A 92 -3.99 -1.65 10.61
N ARG A 93 -3.81 -2.95 10.79
CA ARG A 93 -3.99 -3.98 9.76
C ARG A 93 -3.24 -3.62 8.46
N PRO A 94 -1.90 -3.55 8.50
CA PRO A 94 -1.09 -3.15 7.35
C PRO A 94 -1.38 -3.96 6.09
N TYR A 95 -1.69 -5.25 6.23
CA TYR A 95 -2.03 -6.16 5.13
C TYR A 95 -3.27 -5.75 4.31
N LEU A 96 -4.09 -4.82 4.81
CA LEU A 96 -5.24 -4.28 4.05
C LEU A 96 -4.83 -3.17 3.08
N HIS A 97 -3.58 -2.73 3.10
CA HIS A 97 -3.04 -1.67 2.24
C HIS A 97 -3.92 -0.41 2.18
N ASN A 98 -4.50 -0.02 3.34
CA ASN A 98 -5.16 1.28 3.46
C ASN A 98 -4.10 2.38 3.46
N MET A 99 -3.60 2.70 2.29
CA MET A 99 -2.56 3.70 2.09
C MET A 99 -2.75 4.45 0.78
N CYS A 100 -2.26 5.69 0.73
CA CYS A 100 -2.30 6.50 -0.47
C CYS A 100 -1.20 7.55 -0.47
N ILE A 101 -0.94 8.15 -1.63
CA ILE A 101 -0.21 9.41 -1.71
C ILE A 101 -1.24 10.54 -1.78
N VAL A 102 -1.10 11.54 -0.93
CA VAL A 102 -1.89 12.77 -0.99
C VAL A 102 -1.52 13.52 -2.27
N ASN A 103 -2.39 13.47 -3.26
CA ASN A 103 -2.10 13.91 -4.63
C ASN A 103 -2.97 15.07 -5.12
N ARG A 104 -3.77 15.66 -4.24
CA ARG A 104 -4.66 16.79 -4.55
C ARG A 104 -4.60 17.88 -3.48
N SER A 105 -5.05 19.08 -3.83
CA SER A 105 -5.39 20.13 -2.87
C SER A 105 -6.74 19.83 -2.21
N PHE A 106 -6.98 20.47 -1.07
CA PHE A 106 -8.21 20.35 -0.30
C PHE A 106 -8.83 21.73 -0.14
N SER A 107 -10.15 21.77 0.05
CA SER A 107 -10.90 23.02 0.32
C SER A 107 -10.57 23.60 1.70
N HIS A 108 -10.22 22.73 2.66
CA HIS A 108 -9.84 23.06 4.04
C HIS A 108 -8.55 22.35 4.39
N GLN A 109 -7.94 22.70 5.54
CA GLN A 109 -6.72 22.05 5.97
C GLN A 109 -6.93 20.53 6.14
N PRO A 110 -6.15 19.69 5.45
CA PRO A 110 -6.25 18.25 5.61
C PRO A 110 -5.59 17.81 6.93
N ILE A 111 -6.32 17.02 7.70
CA ILE A 111 -5.86 16.42 8.96
C ILE A 111 -6.21 14.94 8.94
N ALA A 112 -5.20 14.09 9.05
CA ALA A 112 -5.41 12.66 9.06
C ALA A 112 -5.57 12.10 10.48
N SER A 113 -6.20 10.92 10.54
CA SER A 113 -6.33 10.14 11.75
C SER A 113 -4.98 9.69 12.30
N THR A 114 -4.85 9.57 13.63
CA THR A 114 -3.68 8.95 14.28
C THR A 114 -3.50 7.47 13.94
N GLY A 115 -4.45 6.82 13.29
CA GLY A 115 -4.30 5.48 12.72
C GLY A 115 -3.38 5.43 11.49
N PHE A 116 -2.96 6.59 10.98
CA PHE A 116 -1.97 6.68 9.92
C PHE A 116 -0.60 7.12 10.43
N ALA A 117 0.45 6.57 9.84
CA ALA A 117 1.73 7.23 9.72
C ALA A 117 1.67 8.17 8.49
N ALA A 118 1.86 9.48 8.72
CA ALA A 118 2.00 10.47 7.65
C ALA A 118 3.50 10.62 7.36
N LEU A 119 3.93 10.16 6.19
CA LEU A 119 5.34 10.07 5.82
C LEU A 119 5.65 11.11 4.74
N THR A 120 6.45 12.11 5.08
CA THR A 120 6.97 13.10 4.12
C THR A 120 8.38 12.71 3.74
N CYS A 121 8.64 12.45 2.47
CA CYS A 121 10.00 12.13 2.00
C CYS A 121 10.91 13.35 2.04
N HIS A 122 12.17 13.14 2.45
CA HIS A 122 13.21 14.15 2.29
C HIS A 122 13.52 14.39 0.82
N THR A 123 14.09 15.55 0.51
CA THR A 123 14.57 15.90 -0.85
C THR A 123 15.56 14.84 -1.34
N GLY A 124 15.43 14.44 -2.60
CA GLY A 124 16.26 13.40 -3.22
C GLY A 124 15.70 11.99 -3.09
N PHE A 125 14.65 11.77 -2.26
CA PHE A 125 13.97 10.50 -2.19
C PHE A 125 12.56 10.59 -2.79
N TYR A 126 12.28 9.75 -3.79
CA TYR A 126 11.04 9.83 -4.55
C TYR A 126 9.90 9.10 -3.84
N ASN A 127 8.88 9.83 -3.40
CA ASN A 127 7.75 9.31 -2.62
C ASN A 127 7.04 8.12 -3.30
N LYS A 128 6.94 8.10 -4.63
CA LYS A 128 6.33 6.98 -5.36
C LYS A 128 7.16 5.71 -5.29
N PHE A 129 8.49 5.82 -5.20
CA PHE A 129 9.34 4.66 -4.98
C PHE A 129 9.09 4.06 -3.60
N LEU A 130 9.10 4.89 -2.56
CA LEU A 130 8.74 4.46 -1.21
C LEU A 130 7.35 3.82 -1.17
N PHE A 131 6.37 4.46 -1.79
CA PHE A 131 5.00 3.97 -1.84
C PHE A 131 4.89 2.54 -2.39
N TYR A 132 5.54 2.24 -3.51
CA TYR A 132 5.54 0.89 -4.07
C TYR A 132 6.34 -0.10 -3.21
N TYR A 133 7.42 0.33 -2.57
CA TYR A 133 8.14 -0.54 -1.65
C TYR A 133 7.29 -0.92 -0.43
N LEU A 134 6.54 0.03 0.14
CA LEU A 134 5.62 -0.22 1.25
C LEU A 134 4.47 -1.20 0.91
N MET A 135 4.24 -1.48 -0.38
CA MET A 135 3.28 -2.49 -0.87
C MET A 135 3.97 -3.80 -1.27
N SER A 136 5.27 -3.92 -1.10
CA SER A 136 5.98 -5.14 -1.48
C SER A 136 5.73 -6.27 -0.49
N PRO A 137 5.80 -7.55 -0.95
CA PRO A 137 5.67 -8.71 -0.06
C PRO A 137 6.68 -8.71 1.10
N ASP A 138 7.91 -8.24 0.86
CA ASP A 138 8.95 -8.17 1.89
C ASP A 138 8.59 -7.16 2.99
N PHE A 139 8.09 -5.97 2.59
CA PHE A 139 7.62 -5.00 3.57
C PHE A 139 6.38 -5.48 4.31
N ASP A 140 5.45 -6.15 3.64
CA ASP A 140 4.28 -6.76 4.26
C ASP A 140 4.69 -7.82 5.30
N ALA A 141 5.63 -8.68 4.97
CA ALA A 141 6.17 -9.65 5.92
C ALA A 141 6.75 -8.97 7.16
N TYR A 142 7.53 -7.90 6.96
CA TYR A 142 8.06 -7.09 8.07
C TYR A 142 6.97 -6.42 8.89
N ALA A 143 6.03 -5.74 8.23
CA ALA A 143 4.99 -4.95 8.91
C ALA A 143 4.01 -5.83 9.72
N ASN A 144 3.72 -7.03 9.22
CA ASN A 144 2.79 -7.97 9.83
C ASN A 144 3.47 -9.00 10.76
N SER A 145 4.82 -9.00 10.86
CA SER A 145 5.52 -9.91 11.76
C SER A 145 5.16 -9.61 13.23
N THR A 146 4.85 -10.69 13.97
CA THR A 146 4.34 -10.63 15.34
C THR A 146 5.44 -10.90 16.36
N ASP A 147 6.58 -10.21 16.30
CA ASP A 147 7.73 -10.49 17.16
C ASP A 147 7.45 -10.38 18.67
N ASN A 148 6.26 -9.96 19.12
CA ASN A 148 5.90 -9.95 20.53
C ASN A 148 4.38 -9.92 20.81
N ALA A 149 3.49 -10.26 19.90
CA ALA A 149 2.05 -10.18 20.13
C ALA A 149 1.44 -11.54 20.45
N LYS A 150 1.63 -12.04 21.66
CA LYS A 150 0.73 -13.08 22.20
C LYS A 150 -0.68 -12.46 22.34
N GLY A 151 -1.59 -12.82 21.44
CA GLY A 151 -3.03 -12.60 21.65
C GLY A 151 -3.63 -11.31 21.14
N VAL A 152 -3.02 -10.57 20.22
CA VAL A 152 -3.65 -9.37 19.64
C VAL A 152 -4.52 -9.76 18.44
N ALA A 153 -5.83 -9.58 18.58
CA ALA A 153 -6.81 -9.86 17.52
C ALA A 153 -6.65 -8.96 16.27
N TYR A 154 -5.83 -7.90 16.36
CA TYR A 154 -5.64 -6.92 15.29
C TYR A 154 -4.15 -6.61 15.13
N PRO A 155 -3.49 -7.12 14.07
CA PRO A 155 -2.10 -6.78 13.79
C PRO A 155 -1.99 -5.27 13.56
N ALA A 156 -1.01 -4.67 14.22
CA ALA A 156 -0.69 -3.25 14.08
C ALA A 156 0.83 -3.08 14.14
N ILE A 157 1.35 -2.16 13.34
CA ILE A 157 2.74 -1.76 13.42
C ILE A 157 2.83 -0.45 14.20
N ASN A 158 3.67 -0.40 15.24
CA ASN A 158 3.91 0.84 15.98
C ASN A 158 4.94 1.73 15.25
N ASP A 159 4.95 3.02 15.59
CA ASP A 159 5.84 4.00 14.97
C ASP A 159 7.31 3.58 15.08
N THR A 160 7.76 3.07 16.24
CA THR A 160 9.15 2.66 16.44
C THR A 160 9.56 1.55 15.46
N LYS A 161 8.74 0.52 15.32
CA LYS A 161 8.99 -0.57 14.36
C LYS A 161 8.93 -0.05 12.92
N LEU A 162 7.92 0.78 12.59
CA LEU A 162 7.78 1.33 11.25
C LEU A 162 9.02 2.15 10.84
N TYR A 163 9.46 3.10 11.67
CA TYR A 163 10.62 3.95 11.36
C TYR A 163 11.96 3.20 11.37
N ARG A 164 12.03 2.03 11.99
CA ARG A 164 13.20 1.12 11.95
C ARG A 164 13.26 0.26 10.70
N ALA A 165 12.19 0.14 9.92
CA ALA A 165 12.18 -0.65 8.70
C ALA A 165 13.34 -0.27 7.77
N LEU A 166 13.98 -1.27 7.17
CA LEU A 166 15.01 -1.07 6.15
C LEU A 166 14.34 -0.82 4.80
N ILE A 167 14.79 0.23 4.13
CA ILE A 167 14.30 0.65 2.82
C ILE A 167 15.47 0.63 1.85
N PRO A 168 15.34 -0.03 0.68
CA PRO A 168 16.38 0.02 -0.35
C PRO A 168 16.35 1.40 -1.02
N VAL A 169 17.51 2.03 -1.13
CA VAL A 169 17.64 3.39 -1.67
C VAL A 169 18.49 3.37 -2.93
N PRO A 170 17.86 3.31 -4.12
CA PRO A 170 18.54 3.53 -5.39
C PRO A 170 19.01 4.97 -5.55
N PRO A 171 19.97 5.25 -6.43
CA PRO A 171 20.21 6.60 -6.91
C PRO A 171 18.93 7.27 -7.44
N GLU A 172 18.78 8.58 -7.25
CA GLU A 172 17.51 9.30 -7.53
C GLU A 172 16.99 9.06 -8.95
N GLU A 173 17.84 9.11 -9.95
CA GLU A 173 17.43 8.88 -11.34
C GLU A 173 16.99 7.42 -11.58
N GLU A 174 17.51 6.50 -10.83
CA GLU A 174 17.09 5.10 -10.90
C GLU A 174 15.73 4.89 -10.25
N GLN A 175 15.44 5.51 -9.11
CA GLN A 175 14.11 5.53 -8.52
C GLN A 175 13.06 5.97 -9.55
N LYS A 176 13.33 7.07 -10.28
CA LYS A 176 12.43 7.59 -11.32
C LYS A 176 12.26 6.61 -12.48
N ARG A 177 13.35 5.95 -12.95
CA ARG A 177 13.29 4.92 -14.01
C ARG A 177 12.46 3.70 -13.59
N ILE A 178 12.66 3.22 -12.37
CA ILE A 178 11.90 2.11 -11.81
C ILE A 178 10.40 2.45 -11.80
N ILE A 179 10.03 3.62 -11.28
CA ILE A 179 8.64 4.05 -11.22
C ILE A 179 8.04 4.23 -12.62
N LYS A 180 8.80 4.78 -13.57
CA LYS A 180 8.36 4.87 -14.97
C LYS A 180 8.07 3.49 -15.56
N ARG A 181 8.89 2.48 -15.25
CA ARG A 181 8.70 1.11 -15.72
C ARG A 181 7.50 0.45 -15.06
N LEU A 182 7.35 0.57 -13.74
CA LEU A 182 6.20 0.04 -13.00
C LEU A 182 4.88 0.58 -13.55
N LYS A 183 4.76 1.89 -13.74
CA LYS A 183 3.57 2.51 -14.33
C LYS A 183 3.23 2.01 -15.74
N LYS A 184 4.23 1.55 -16.48
CA LYS A 184 4.01 0.96 -17.82
C LYS A 184 3.55 -0.49 -17.72
N VAL A 185 4.03 -1.25 -16.72
CA VAL A 185 3.79 -2.69 -16.63
C VAL A 185 2.51 -3.03 -15.85
N LEU A 186 2.24 -2.33 -14.75
CA LEU A 186 1.10 -2.63 -13.88
C LEU A 186 -0.25 -2.69 -14.62
N PRO A 187 -0.59 -1.79 -15.56
CA PRO A 187 -1.85 -1.88 -16.30
C PRO A 187 -2.01 -3.17 -17.12
N TYR A 188 -0.90 -3.77 -17.56
CA TYR A 188 -0.97 -5.07 -18.25
C TYR A 188 -1.30 -6.20 -17.28
N VAL A 189 -0.80 -6.12 -16.03
CA VAL A 189 -1.12 -7.09 -14.98
C VAL A 189 -2.60 -7.02 -14.65
N ASP A 190 -3.17 -5.80 -14.53
CA ASP A 190 -4.60 -5.60 -14.27
C ASP A 190 -5.45 -6.19 -15.42
N THR A 191 -5.09 -5.89 -16.65
CA THR A 191 -5.78 -6.46 -17.84
C THR A 191 -5.68 -7.97 -17.86
N TYR A 192 -4.51 -8.53 -17.58
CA TYR A 192 -4.32 -9.98 -17.52
C TYR A 192 -5.20 -10.61 -16.44
N SER A 193 -5.27 -10.02 -15.25
CA SER A 193 -6.10 -10.51 -14.14
C SER A 193 -7.58 -10.59 -14.53
N ILE A 194 -8.11 -9.55 -15.20
CA ILE A 194 -9.50 -9.53 -15.70
C ILE A 194 -9.72 -10.66 -16.70
N THR A 195 -8.88 -10.75 -17.73
CA THR A 195 -8.99 -11.77 -18.79
C THR A 195 -8.86 -13.19 -18.24
N TYR A 196 -7.96 -13.38 -17.26
CA TYR A 196 -7.81 -14.66 -16.59
C TYR A 196 -9.08 -15.07 -15.85
N SER A 197 -9.68 -14.15 -15.06
CA SER A 197 -10.90 -14.41 -14.31
C SER A 197 -12.09 -14.72 -15.25
N GLU A 198 -12.21 -14.02 -16.36
CA GLU A 198 -13.23 -14.30 -17.39
C GLU A 198 -13.05 -15.70 -18.00
N THR A 199 -11.81 -16.05 -18.34
CA THR A 199 -11.46 -17.37 -18.91
C THR A 199 -11.76 -18.49 -17.93
N GLU A 200 -11.40 -18.31 -16.66
CA GLU A 200 -11.69 -19.28 -15.58
C GLU A 200 -13.19 -19.47 -15.41
N SER A 201 -13.96 -18.39 -15.39
CA SER A 201 -15.43 -18.44 -15.32
C SER A 201 -16.04 -19.20 -16.49
N LEU A 202 -15.54 -18.96 -17.71
CA LEU A 202 -15.99 -19.68 -18.91
C LEU A 202 -15.65 -21.17 -18.83
N ASN A 203 -14.43 -21.53 -18.41
CA ASN A 203 -14.01 -22.91 -18.28
C ASN A 203 -14.83 -23.66 -17.22
N ASN A 204 -15.15 -23.03 -16.11
CA ASN A 204 -15.98 -23.62 -15.05
C ASN A 204 -17.43 -23.84 -15.51
N ALA A 205 -17.98 -22.94 -16.34
CA ALA A 205 -19.35 -23.06 -16.87
C ALA A 205 -19.47 -24.00 -18.09
N PHE A 206 -18.35 -24.35 -18.74
CA PHE A 206 -18.33 -25.08 -20.00
C PHE A 206 -18.95 -26.49 -19.93
N PRO A 207 -18.61 -27.35 -18.92
CA PRO A 207 -19.19 -28.69 -18.82
C PRO A 207 -20.72 -28.67 -18.72
N ASP A 208 -21.27 -27.76 -17.94
CA ASP A 208 -22.73 -27.63 -17.79
C ASP A 208 -23.41 -27.12 -19.04
N ARG A 209 -22.78 -26.19 -19.76
CA ARG A 209 -23.28 -25.68 -21.05
C ARG A 209 -23.29 -26.79 -22.10
N ILE A 210 -22.24 -27.60 -22.21
CA ILE A 210 -22.19 -28.74 -23.12
C ILE A 210 -23.27 -29.73 -22.79
N LYS A 211 -23.42 -30.13 -21.53
CA LYS A 211 -24.43 -31.06 -21.07
C LYS A 211 -25.84 -30.60 -21.46
N LYS A 212 -26.15 -29.33 -21.19
CA LYS A 212 -27.44 -28.74 -21.58
C LYS A 212 -27.64 -28.73 -23.08
N SER A 213 -26.63 -28.42 -23.87
CA SER A 213 -26.68 -28.44 -25.35
C SER A 213 -26.93 -29.84 -25.85
N ILE A 214 -26.23 -30.85 -25.38
CA ILE A 214 -26.40 -32.24 -25.78
C ILE A 214 -27.84 -32.71 -25.47
N LEU A 215 -28.35 -32.42 -24.26
CA LEU A 215 -29.71 -32.72 -23.86
C LEU A 215 -30.74 -32.05 -24.79
N GLN A 216 -30.52 -30.79 -25.13
CA GLN A 216 -31.37 -30.04 -26.06
C GLN A 216 -31.42 -30.70 -27.46
N TYR A 217 -30.26 -31.10 -28.02
CA TYR A 217 -30.16 -31.81 -29.29
C TYR A 217 -30.87 -33.18 -29.23
N ALA A 218 -30.73 -33.91 -28.10
CA ALA A 218 -31.39 -35.19 -27.89
C ALA A 218 -32.91 -35.04 -27.94
N VAL A 219 -33.47 -34.11 -27.16
CA VAL A 219 -34.90 -33.86 -27.07
C VAL A 219 -35.50 -33.39 -28.41
N GLN A 220 -34.72 -32.67 -29.24
CA GLN A 220 -35.12 -32.22 -30.58
C GLN A 220 -34.98 -33.31 -31.66
N GLY A 221 -34.58 -34.52 -31.31
CA GLY A 221 -34.35 -35.61 -32.24
C GLY A 221 -33.17 -35.41 -33.17
N LYS A 222 -32.28 -34.48 -32.86
CA LYS A 222 -31.12 -34.10 -33.69
C LYS A 222 -29.83 -34.85 -33.36
N LEU A 223 -29.84 -35.62 -32.25
CA LEU A 223 -28.64 -36.32 -31.79
C LEU A 223 -28.38 -37.63 -32.56
N VAL A 224 -29.42 -38.24 -33.13
CA VAL A 224 -29.31 -39.45 -33.90
C VAL A 224 -30.03 -39.29 -35.26
N PRO A 225 -29.57 -40.01 -36.32
CA PRO A 225 -30.30 -39.99 -37.59
C PRO A 225 -31.74 -40.47 -37.41
N GLN A 226 -32.69 -39.81 -38.05
CA GLN A 226 -34.11 -40.25 -38.12
C GLN A 226 -34.22 -41.29 -39.21
N ASN A 227 -34.88 -42.44 -38.91
CA ASN A 227 -35.19 -43.48 -39.91
C ASN A 227 -36.33 -43.04 -40.85
#